data_cf573bee418bd79e5c33f7b109eaf932
#
_entry.id   cf573bee418bd79e5c33f7b109eaf932
#
_cell.length_a   1.000
_cell.length_b   1.000
_cell.length_c   1.000
_cell.angle_alpha   90.00
_cell.angle_beta   90.00
_cell.angle_gamma   90.00
#
_symmetry.space_group_name_H-M   'P 1'
#
loop_
_entity.id
_entity.type
_entity.pdbx_description
1 polymer ?
#
loop_
_entity_poly.entity_id
_entity_poly.type
_entity_poly.pdbx_seq_one_letter_code
_entity_poly.pdbx_strand_id
1 'polypeptide(L)'
;MTKKIFRSFMVSAAAVLLAAVAIVMTCLYSYFASVQENQLQDQLQLAAAAVETEGTDYLNKLNKLKADRYRLTWIAPDGAVLCDTKRDAESLENHGDRTEVREALRTGSGHSTRYSSTLLEKTSYYARRMPDGTVLRISISRATVGMLLLGMLPAILLTAAV
;
A
#
# COMPACT_ATOMS: atom_id res chain seq x y z
N MET A 1 28.59 33.83 30.88
CA MET A 1 28.40 33.90 29.41
C MET A 1 28.56 32.55 28.72
N THR A 2 29.48 31.71 29.05
CA THR A 2 29.79 30.39 28.45
C THR A 2 28.61 29.41 28.42
N LYS A 3 27.84 29.31 29.53
CA LYS A 3 26.69 28.38 29.60
C LYS A 3 25.55 28.72 28.59
N LYS A 4 25.34 30.03 28.32
CA LYS A 4 24.32 30.44 27.31
C LYS A 4 24.77 30.09 25.88
N ILE A 5 26.03 30.33 25.55
CA ILE A 5 26.61 30.02 24.27
C ILE A 5 26.62 28.51 24.03
N PHE A 6 27.03 27.72 25.00
CA PHE A 6 27.02 26.27 24.93
C PHE A 6 25.61 25.71 24.71
N ARG A 7 24.61 26.19 25.48
CA ARG A 7 23.22 25.78 25.30
C ARG A 7 22.67 26.13 23.91
N SER A 8 22.99 27.35 23.40
CA SER A 8 22.58 27.76 22.05
C SER A 8 23.20 26.86 20.98
N PHE A 9 24.49 26.53 21.12
CA PHE A 9 25.17 25.61 20.21
C PHE A 9 24.56 24.22 20.22
N MET A 10 24.28 23.65 21.41
CA MET A 10 23.64 22.34 21.54
C MET A 10 22.25 22.30 20.93
N VAL A 11 21.44 23.35 21.15
CA VAL A 11 20.10 23.45 20.54
C VAL A 11 20.19 23.55 19.02
N SER A 12 21.09 24.35 18.47
CA SER A 12 21.24 24.45 17.02
C SER A 12 21.76 23.15 16.40
N ALA A 13 22.72 22.47 17.05
CA ALA A 13 23.19 21.16 16.59
C ALA A 13 22.09 20.10 16.62
N ALA A 14 21.29 20.05 17.67
CA ALA A 14 20.13 19.15 17.77
C ALA A 14 19.08 19.46 16.68
N ALA A 15 18.78 20.73 16.43
CA ALA A 15 17.85 21.13 15.39
C ALA A 15 18.33 20.72 13.99
N VAL A 16 19.61 20.90 13.69
CA VAL A 16 20.19 20.46 12.41
C VAL A 16 20.12 18.94 12.26
N LEU A 17 20.46 18.20 13.34
CA LEU A 17 20.38 16.75 13.32
C LEU A 17 18.97 16.25 13.09
N LEU A 18 17.98 16.81 13.79
CA LEU A 18 16.57 16.45 13.62
C LEU A 18 16.08 16.76 12.18
N ALA A 19 16.45 17.91 11.63
CA ALA A 19 16.12 18.25 10.26
C ALA A 19 16.74 17.27 9.25
N ALA A 20 18.02 16.91 9.43
CA ALA A 20 18.69 15.92 8.60
C ALA A 20 18.02 14.55 8.66
N VAL A 21 17.68 14.07 9.86
CA VAL A 21 16.95 12.80 10.05
C VAL A 21 15.59 12.84 9.37
N ALA A 22 14.84 13.93 9.51
CA ALA A 22 13.52 14.08 8.87
C ALA A 22 13.62 14.04 7.34
N ILE A 23 14.62 14.68 6.75
CA ILE A 23 14.87 14.67 5.29
C ILE A 23 15.20 13.24 4.84
N VAL A 24 16.14 12.57 5.51
CA VAL A 24 16.53 11.19 5.17
C VAL A 24 15.34 10.24 5.27
N MET A 25 14.56 10.32 6.35
CA MET A 25 13.37 9.48 6.54
C MET A 25 12.31 9.73 5.44
N THR A 26 12.11 10.98 5.04
CA THR A 26 11.18 11.32 3.96
C THR A 26 11.65 10.75 2.62
N CYS A 27 12.93 10.88 2.31
CA CYS A 27 13.52 10.32 1.08
C CYS A 27 13.42 8.79 1.06
N LEU A 28 13.77 8.12 2.15
CA LEU A 28 13.68 6.66 2.26
C LEU A 28 12.24 6.18 2.13
N TYR A 29 11.30 6.85 2.80
CA TYR A 29 9.89 6.52 2.68
C TYR A 29 9.39 6.63 1.24
N SER A 30 9.71 7.74 0.56
CA SER A 30 9.32 7.96 -0.84
C SER A 30 9.92 6.90 -1.76
N TYR A 31 11.20 6.56 -1.56
CA TYR A 31 11.88 5.50 -2.32
C TYR A 31 11.22 4.14 -2.12
N PHE A 32 11.03 3.71 -0.87
CA PHE A 32 10.39 2.42 -0.59
C PHE A 32 8.94 2.38 -1.06
N ALA A 33 8.21 3.50 -0.98
CA ALA A 33 6.85 3.58 -1.52
C ALA A 33 6.84 3.32 -3.03
N SER A 34 7.74 3.92 -3.79
CA SER A 34 7.87 3.73 -5.24
C SER A 34 8.26 2.28 -5.58
N VAL A 35 9.24 1.71 -4.89
CA VAL A 35 9.64 0.31 -5.09
C VAL A 35 8.47 -0.65 -4.86
N GLN A 36 7.71 -0.43 -3.79
CA GLN A 36 6.54 -1.26 -3.50
C GLN A 36 5.43 -1.11 -4.54
N GLU A 37 5.23 0.08 -5.10
CA GLU A 37 4.24 0.30 -6.16
C GLU A 37 4.61 -0.46 -7.43
N ASN A 38 5.87 -0.42 -7.84
CA ASN A 38 6.37 -1.20 -8.98
C ASN A 38 6.22 -2.71 -8.73
N GLN A 39 6.62 -3.20 -7.54
CA GLN A 39 6.44 -4.59 -7.17
C GLN A 39 4.97 -5.03 -7.21
N LEU A 40 4.04 -4.15 -6.82
CA LEU A 40 2.62 -4.47 -6.85
C LEU A 40 2.10 -4.61 -8.29
N GLN A 41 2.58 -3.78 -9.21
CA GLN A 41 2.26 -3.89 -10.63
C GLN A 41 2.83 -5.17 -11.25
N ASP A 42 4.08 -5.53 -10.93
CA ASP A 42 4.69 -6.77 -11.39
C ASP A 42 3.92 -8.00 -10.88
N GLN A 43 3.55 -7.98 -9.60
CA GLN A 43 2.72 -9.05 -9.00
C GLN A 43 1.35 -9.15 -9.66
N LEU A 44 0.72 -8.02 -10.02
CA LEU A 44 -0.54 -8.03 -10.74
C LEU A 44 -0.38 -8.65 -12.14
N GLN A 45 0.72 -8.36 -12.84
CA GLN A 45 0.99 -8.96 -14.14
C GLN A 45 1.17 -10.47 -14.07
N LEU A 46 1.96 -10.94 -13.10
CA LEU A 46 2.19 -12.37 -12.86
C LEU A 46 0.89 -13.08 -12.47
N ALA A 47 0.12 -12.48 -11.56
CA ALA A 47 -1.17 -13.01 -11.15
C ALA A 47 -2.17 -13.05 -12.31
N ALA A 48 -2.18 -12.03 -13.18
CA ALA A 48 -3.04 -12.01 -14.37
C ALA A 48 -2.71 -13.17 -15.32
N ALA A 49 -1.45 -13.40 -15.63
CA ALA A 49 -1.03 -14.52 -16.47
C ALA A 49 -1.39 -15.88 -15.84
N ALA A 50 -1.27 -16.02 -14.52
CA ALA A 50 -1.66 -17.23 -13.82
C ALA A 50 -3.18 -17.45 -13.83
N VAL A 51 -3.98 -16.39 -13.63
CA VAL A 51 -5.45 -16.45 -13.70
C VAL A 51 -5.93 -16.77 -15.12
N GLU A 52 -5.28 -16.24 -16.16
CA GLU A 52 -5.57 -16.61 -17.56
C GLU A 52 -5.40 -18.11 -17.82
N THR A 53 -4.47 -18.76 -17.14
CA THR A 53 -4.15 -20.18 -17.33
C THR A 53 -4.96 -21.10 -16.42
N GLU A 54 -5.07 -20.75 -15.13
CA GLU A 54 -5.62 -21.63 -14.08
C GLU A 54 -7.00 -21.15 -13.57
N GLY A 55 -7.45 -19.95 -13.95
CA GLY A 55 -8.72 -19.39 -13.49
C GLY A 55 -8.79 -19.20 -11.97
N THR A 56 -9.93 -19.56 -11.39
CA THR A 56 -10.18 -19.46 -9.94
C THR A 56 -9.27 -20.36 -9.10
N ASP A 57 -8.72 -21.44 -9.67
CA ASP A 57 -7.87 -22.38 -8.95
C ASP A 57 -6.59 -21.72 -8.44
N TYR A 58 -6.03 -20.81 -9.22
CA TYR A 58 -4.88 -20.01 -8.78
C TYR A 58 -5.19 -19.17 -7.53
N LEU A 59 -6.31 -18.45 -7.54
CA LEU A 59 -6.74 -17.61 -6.40
C LEU A 59 -7.04 -18.47 -5.16
N ASN A 60 -7.67 -19.62 -5.35
CA ASN A 60 -7.95 -20.57 -4.29
C ASN A 60 -6.66 -21.17 -3.68
N LYS A 61 -5.65 -21.44 -4.50
CA LYS A 61 -4.32 -21.88 -4.02
C LYS A 61 -3.65 -20.79 -3.18
N LEU A 62 -3.70 -19.53 -3.62
CA LEU A 62 -3.15 -18.40 -2.87
C LEU A 62 -3.85 -18.21 -1.51
N ASN A 63 -5.16 -18.38 -1.47
CA ASN A 63 -5.92 -18.30 -0.23
C ASN A 63 -5.49 -19.39 0.76
N LYS A 64 -5.32 -20.63 0.29
CA LYS A 64 -4.84 -21.76 1.11
C LYS A 64 -3.43 -21.54 1.65
N LEU A 65 -2.56 -20.89 0.87
CA LEU A 65 -1.18 -20.57 1.26
C LEU A 65 -1.09 -19.42 2.26
N LYS A 66 -2.23 -18.79 2.62
CA LYS A 66 -2.28 -17.59 3.49
C LYS A 66 -1.28 -16.51 3.04
N ALA A 67 -1.22 -16.29 1.73
CA ALA A 67 -0.39 -15.22 1.15
C ALA A 67 -0.98 -13.84 1.49
N ASP A 68 -0.88 -13.46 2.77
CA ASP A 68 -1.59 -12.32 3.36
C ASP A 68 -1.06 -10.94 2.94
N ARG A 69 0.05 -10.93 2.22
CA ARG A 69 0.71 -9.67 1.83
C ARG A 69 -0.12 -8.84 0.87
N TYR A 70 -0.86 -9.48 -0.04
CA TYR A 70 -1.70 -8.83 -1.05
C TYR A 70 -3.11 -9.39 -0.99
N ARG A 71 -4.08 -8.59 -1.41
CA ARG A 71 -5.43 -9.05 -1.68
C ARG A 71 -5.65 -9.00 -3.18
N LEU A 72 -6.01 -10.13 -3.78
CA LEU A 72 -6.43 -10.23 -5.17
C LEU A 72 -7.94 -10.36 -5.22
N THR A 73 -8.57 -9.64 -6.14
CA THR A 73 -10.01 -9.66 -6.40
C THR A 73 -10.23 -9.80 -7.89
N TRP A 74 -10.93 -10.83 -8.33
CA TRP A 74 -11.32 -11.03 -9.72
C TRP A 74 -12.75 -10.57 -9.90
N ILE A 75 -12.99 -9.73 -10.92
CA ILE A 75 -14.20 -8.92 -11.06
C ILE A 75 -14.72 -9.11 -12.49
N ALA A 76 -16.01 -9.40 -12.64
CA ALA A 76 -16.69 -9.48 -13.92
C ALA A 76 -16.82 -8.11 -14.57
N PRO A 77 -17.10 -8.03 -15.90
CA PRO A 77 -17.26 -6.76 -16.61
C PRO A 77 -18.41 -5.89 -16.08
N ASP A 78 -19.41 -6.49 -15.45
CA ASP A 78 -20.53 -5.79 -14.79
C ASP A 78 -20.21 -5.33 -13.36
N GLY A 79 -19.00 -5.61 -12.89
CA GLY A 79 -18.51 -5.26 -11.54
C GLY A 79 -18.79 -6.29 -10.45
N ALA A 80 -19.45 -7.40 -10.76
CA ALA A 80 -19.66 -8.48 -9.80
C ALA A 80 -18.32 -9.12 -9.41
N VAL A 81 -18.14 -9.44 -8.14
CA VAL A 81 -16.91 -10.11 -7.66
C VAL A 81 -17.03 -11.60 -7.92
N LEU A 82 -16.15 -12.15 -8.74
CA LEU A 82 -16.09 -13.57 -9.09
C LEU A 82 -15.29 -14.37 -8.04
N CYS A 83 -14.20 -13.81 -7.54
CA CYS A 83 -13.35 -14.43 -6.53
C CYS A 83 -12.53 -13.37 -5.77
N ASP A 84 -12.25 -13.64 -4.50
CA ASP A 84 -11.42 -12.78 -3.67
C ASP A 84 -10.57 -13.63 -2.71
N THR A 85 -9.29 -13.27 -2.52
CA THR A 85 -8.37 -14.05 -1.69
C THR A 85 -8.54 -13.84 -0.19
N LYS A 86 -9.35 -12.87 0.26
CA LYS A 86 -9.51 -12.55 1.69
C LYS A 86 -10.95 -12.61 2.20
N ARG A 87 -11.93 -12.62 1.31
CA ARG A 87 -13.36 -12.63 1.65
C ARG A 87 -14.14 -13.48 0.66
N ASP A 88 -15.25 -14.04 1.12
CA ASP A 88 -16.17 -14.72 0.23
C ASP A 88 -16.77 -13.74 -0.78
N ALA A 89 -16.73 -14.11 -2.06
CA ALA A 89 -17.18 -13.26 -3.15
C ALA A 89 -18.64 -12.82 -2.99
N GLU A 90 -19.49 -13.74 -2.51
CA GLU A 90 -20.93 -13.52 -2.25
C GLU A 90 -21.19 -12.43 -1.18
N SER A 91 -20.22 -12.22 -0.26
CA SER A 91 -20.32 -11.20 0.80
C SER A 91 -19.89 -9.80 0.32
N LEU A 92 -19.38 -9.68 -0.89
CA LEU A 92 -18.84 -8.43 -1.40
C LEU A 92 -19.86 -7.71 -2.29
N GLU A 93 -19.92 -6.39 -2.11
CA GLU A 93 -20.71 -5.51 -2.98
C GLU A 93 -20.12 -5.47 -4.40
N ASN A 94 -20.93 -4.99 -5.35
CA ASN A 94 -20.47 -4.75 -6.71
C ASN A 94 -19.31 -3.72 -6.71
N HIS A 95 -18.24 -4.01 -7.44
CA HIS A 95 -17.03 -3.19 -7.51
C HIS A 95 -16.93 -2.37 -8.82
N GLY A 96 -17.94 -2.38 -9.68
CA GLY A 96 -17.94 -1.67 -10.96
C GLY A 96 -17.74 -0.15 -10.83
N ASP A 97 -18.23 0.45 -9.74
CA ASP A 97 -18.09 1.89 -9.48
C ASP A 97 -16.74 2.29 -8.88
N ARG A 98 -15.88 1.32 -8.58
CA ARG A 98 -14.54 1.61 -8.06
C ARG A 98 -13.68 2.26 -9.13
N THR A 99 -13.01 3.37 -8.77
CA THR A 99 -12.22 4.19 -9.70
C THR A 99 -11.23 3.35 -10.51
N GLU A 100 -10.46 2.51 -9.83
CA GLU A 100 -9.46 1.64 -10.45
C GLU A 100 -10.08 0.60 -11.39
N VAL A 101 -11.27 0.08 -11.08
CA VAL A 101 -11.98 -0.93 -11.89
C VAL A 101 -12.55 -0.29 -13.12
N ARG A 102 -13.26 0.84 -12.96
CA ARG A 102 -13.85 1.60 -14.07
C ARG A 102 -12.77 2.08 -15.05
N GLU A 103 -11.64 2.54 -14.53
CA GLU A 103 -10.51 2.96 -15.36
C GLU A 103 -9.92 1.76 -16.12
N ALA A 104 -9.70 0.62 -15.45
CA ALA A 104 -9.20 -0.59 -16.08
C ALA A 104 -10.12 -1.10 -17.20
N LEU A 105 -11.43 -1.09 -16.97
CA LEU A 105 -12.41 -1.45 -18.01
C LEU A 105 -12.33 -0.54 -19.25
N ARG A 106 -12.04 0.76 -19.05
CA ARG A 106 -11.98 1.75 -20.14
C ARG A 106 -10.64 1.76 -20.86
N THR A 107 -9.52 1.70 -20.14
CA THR A 107 -8.17 1.94 -20.68
C THR A 107 -7.25 0.72 -20.64
N GLY A 108 -7.69 -0.38 -20.03
CA GLY A 108 -6.90 -1.60 -19.85
C GLY A 108 -6.21 -1.69 -18.49
N SER A 109 -5.94 -0.58 -17.81
CA SER A 109 -5.35 -0.53 -16.46
C SER A 109 -5.96 0.60 -15.65
N GLY A 110 -5.98 0.47 -14.34
CA GLY A 110 -6.48 1.50 -13.43
C GLY A 110 -5.76 1.48 -12.10
N HIS A 111 -5.71 2.65 -11.46
CA HIS A 111 -5.08 2.82 -10.16
C HIS A 111 -5.91 3.76 -9.28
N SER A 112 -5.98 3.43 -8.00
CA SER A 112 -6.50 4.34 -6.99
C SER A 112 -5.82 4.15 -5.64
N THR A 113 -5.92 5.16 -4.81
CA THR A 113 -5.42 5.13 -3.44
C THR A 113 -6.50 5.64 -2.50
N ARG A 114 -6.71 4.90 -1.41
CA ARG A 114 -7.63 5.30 -0.34
C ARG A 114 -6.86 5.45 0.95
N TYR A 115 -7.20 6.51 1.68
CA TYR A 115 -6.60 6.81 2.97
C TYR A 115 -7.64 6.60 4.09
N SER A 116 -7.25 5.87 5.12
CA SER A 116 -8.02 5.74 6.36
C SER A 116 -7.42 6.64 7.42
N SER A 117 -8.10 7.74 7.75
CA SER A 117 -7.68 8.66 8.81
C SER A 117 -7.71 8.01 10.19
N THR A 118 -8.62 7.08 10.41
CA THR A 118 -8.78 6.37 11.69
C THR A 118 -7.65 5.37 11.95
N LEU A 119 -7.23 4.64 10.90
CA LEU A 119 -6.19 3.61 10.99
C LEU A 119 -4.80 4.13 10.62
N LEU A 120 -4.71 5.38 10.14
CA LEU A 120 -3.47 5.96 9.58
C LEU A 120 -2.84 5.04 8.51
N GLU A 121 -3.69 4.40 7.72
CA GLU A 121 -3.28 3.48 6.66
C GLU A 121 -3.61 4.05 5.28
N LYS A 122 -2.75 3.77 4.33
CA LYS A 122 -2.93 4.06 2.92
C LYS A 122 -3.06 2.75 2.17
N THR A 123 -4.21 2.50 1.52
CA THR A 123 -4.41 1.33 0.67
C THR A 123 -4.28 1.74 -0.79
N SER A 124 -3.33 1.12 -1.49
CA SER A 124 -3.16 1.27 -2.93
C SER A 124 -3.85 0.11 -3.64
N TYR A 125 -4.56 0.43 -4.73
CA TYR A 125 -5.29 -0.50 -5.58
C TYR A 125 -4.77 -0.36 -7.00
N TYR A 126 -4.42 -1.48 -7.64
CA TYR A 126 -4.12 -1.57 -9.06
C TYR A 126 -5.06 -2.59 -9.69
N ALA A 127 -5.57 -2.26 -10.85
CA ALA A 127 -6.48 -3.10 -11.61
C ALA A 127 -6.00 -3.23 -13.06
N ARG A 128 -6.19 -4.41 -13.65
CA ARG A 128 -5.87 -4.71 -15.03
C ARG A 128 -7.04 -5.43 -15.66
N ARG A 129 -7.44 -4.97 -16.87
CA ARG A 129 -8.43 -5.69 -17.68
C ARG A 129 -7.76 -6.89 -18.33
N MET A 130 -8.42 -8.04 -18.21
CA MET A 130 -8.03 -9.31 -18.79
C MET A 130 -8.55 -9.39 -20.25
N PRO A 131 -7.99 -10.29 -21.09
CA PRO A 131 -8.43 -10.47 -22.47
C PRO A 131 -9.91 -10.87 -22.62
N ASP A 132 -10.45 -11.59 -21.62
CA ASP A 132 -11.87 -11.99 -21.55
C ASP A 132 -12.82 -10.86 -21.13
N GLY A 133 -12.29 -9.65 -20.88
CA GLY A 133 -13.04 -8.48 -20.44
C GLY A 133 -13.24 -8.37 -18.95
N THR A 134 -12.85 -9.37 -18.15
CA THR A 134 -12.85 -9.30 -16.69
C THR A 134 -11.72 -8.38 -16.17
N VAL A 135 -11.74 -8.07 -14.89
CA VAL A 135 -10.71 -7.22 -14.26
C VAL A 135 -10.09 -7.97 -13.09
N LEU A 136 -8.76 -8.09 -13.08
CA LEU A 136 -8.02 -8.53 -11.91
C LEU A 136 -7.50 -7.31 -11.16
N ARG A 137 -7.83 -7.21 -9.87
CA ARG A 137 -7.41 -6.14 -8.97
C ARG A 137 -6.51 -6.67 -7.87
N ILE A 138 -5.41 -5.99 -7.61
CA ILE A 138 -4.53 -6.22 -6.46
C ILE A 138 -4.60 -5.02 -5.51
N SER A 139 -4.51 -5.28 -4.21
CA SER A 139 -4.42 -4.20 -3.21
C SER A 139 -3.47 -4.53 -2.08
N ILE A 140 -2.86 -3.48 -1.53
CA ILE A 140 -1.99 -3.52 -0.35
C ILE A 140 -2.29 -2.33 0.56
N SER A 141 -2.42 -2.59 1.87
CA SER A 141 -2.50 -1.55 2.90
C SER A 141 -1.13 -1.34 3.52
N ARG A 142 -0.78 -0.07 3.74
CA ARG A 142 0.48 0.37 4.34
C ARG A 142 0.23 1.35 5.47
N ALA A 143 1.02 1.23 6.53
CA ALA A 143 1.11 2.29 7.53
C ALA A 143 1.59 3.59 6.88
N THR A 144 1.02 4.72 7.28
CA THR A 144 1.49 6.03 6.82
C THR A 144 2.76 6.45 7.56
N VAL A 145 3.43 7.48 7.01
CA VAL A 145 4.57 8.11 7.69
C VAL A 145 4.21 8.52 9.12
N GLY A 146 3.00 9.02 9.32
CA GLY A 146 2.52 9.41 10.66
C GLY A 146 2.53 8.25 11.65
N MET A 147 2.09 7.05 11.23
CA MET A 147 2.12 5.86 12.09
C MET A 147 3.55 5.40 12.39
N LEU A 148 4.45 5.48 11.41
CA LEU A 148 5.85 5.14 11.60
C LEU A 148 6.53 6.12 12.56
N LEU A 149 6.27 7.43 12.43
CA LEU A 149 6.79 8.45 13.35
C LEU A 149 6.25 8.26 14.77
N LEU A 150 4.96 7.96 14.93
CA LEU A 150 4.34 7.62 16.21
C LEU A 150 5.02 6.40 16.86
N GLY A 151 5.34 5.39 16.06
CA GLY A 151 6.06 4.19 16.55
C GLY A 151 7.50 4.48 17.01
N MET A 152 8.12 5.55 16.49
CA MET A 152 9.47 5.97 16.90
C MET A 152 9.49 6.86 18.17
N LEU A 153 8.35 7.46 18.54
CA LEU A 153 8.26 8.37 19.71
C LEU A 153 8.82 7.77 21.01
N PRO A 154 8.52 6.52 21.39
CA PRO A 154 9.06 5.93 22.63
C PRO A 154 10.59 5.88 22.62
N ALA A 155 11.20 5.54 21.49
CA ALA A 155 12.65 5.48 21.35
C ALA A 155 13.29 6.88 21.45
N ILE A 156 12.66 7.88 20.83
CA ILE A 156 13.10 9.28 20.91
C ILE A 156 13.00 9.82 22.33
N LEU A 157 11.88 9.55 23.02
CA LEU A 157 11.69 9.96 24.41
C LEU A 157 12.69 9.28 25.36
N LEU A 158 12.98 8.00 25.14
CA LEU A 158 13.96 7.26 25.94
C LEU A 158 15.36 7.85 25.78
N THR A 159 15.78 8.18 24.54
CA THR A 159 17.09 8.79 24.28
C THR A 159 17.19 10.23 24.78
N ALA A 160 16.08 10.96 24.88
CA ALA A 160 16.05 12.32 25.41
C ALA A 160 16.05 12.36 26.95
N ALA A 161 15.71 11.24 27.62
CA ALA A 161 15.65 11.13 29.07
C ALA A 161 17.00 10.71 29.69
N VAL A 162 17.99 10.32 28.89
CA VAL A 162 19.36 9.96 29.30
C VAL A 162 20.31 11.15 29.11
#